data_bceb0208c4275d809b7332b0a6c4f707
#
_entry.id   bceb0208c4275d809b7332b0a6c4f707
#
_cell.length_a   1.000
_cell.length_b   1.000
_cell.length_c   1.000
_cell.angle_alpha   90.00
_cell.angle_beta   90.00
_cell.angle_gamma   90.00
#
_symmetry.space_group_name_H-M   'P 1'
#
loop_
_entity.id
_entity.type
_entity.pdbx_description
1 polymer ?
#
loop_
_entity_poly.entity_id
_entity_poly.type
_entity_poly.pdbx_seq_one_letter_code
_entity_poly.pdbx_strand_id
1 'polypeptide(L)'
;MPWPTRSCLLTLALTAASLAAPTHTVQKGETFYQIAKEHGLTPAALGKANPWVNPQRLHPGDLLRLPTSVPSPSPAPAKSAPTTPTQPAWVKIQKGDTLSKISRQTGVSIEDLRRWNQLSDNSLSIGKILRLSPPAPAPKPTPAPPAPPKTSFVSPVRRQIDSARDDLRDWEYIVVHHSGTGGGNARIFDAYHKERGMENGMAYHFVIGNGSDSGDGQIEVGQRWIKQIQGGHLASESLNEIAIGICLVGDFSHHQPDPRQTAALIELVQYLRQMQSSPRLKFRLHREINTKPTECPGKLFPSAKIHEILD
;
A
#
# COMPACT_ATOMS: atom_id res chain seq x y z
N MET A 1 12.47 80.66 -23.05
CA MET A 1 12.21 79.81 -21.92
C MET A 1 11.13 78.82 -22.31
N PRO A 2 11.45 77.51 -22.56
CA PRO A 2 10.44 76.47 -22.83
C PRO A 2 10.17 75.70 -21.55
N TRP A 3 8.92 75.36 -21.35
CA TRP A 3 8.38 74.59 -20.24
C TRP A 3 8.67 73.07 -20.44
N PRO A 4 8.89 72.29 -19.38
CA PRO A 4 9.08 70.87 -19.49
C PRO A 4 7.76 70.10 -19.54
N THR A 5 7.63 69.25 -20.54
CA THR A 5 6.57 68.26 -20.70
C THR A 5 6.73 67.13 -19.65
N ARG A 6 5.74 66.97 -18.77
CA ARG A 6 5.62 65.83 -17.85
C ARG A 6 5.06 64.62 -18.60
N SER A 7 5.89 63.64 -18.88
CA SER A 7 5.44 62.29 -19.28
C SER A 7 4.87 61.58 -18.06
N CYS A 8 3.57 61.26 -18.16
CA CYS A 8 2.87 60.41 -17.20
C CYS A 8 3.08 58.97 -17.57
N LEU A 9 3.99 58.25 -16.87
CA LEU A 9 4.14 56.81 -16.97
C LEU A 9 3.01 56.15 -16.20
N LEU A 10 2.04 55.55 -16.95
CA LEU A 10 0.97 54.73 -16.41
C LEU A 10 1.55 53.35 -16.11
N THR A 11 1.89 53.09 -14.85
CA THR A 11 2.27 51.75 -14.39
C THR A 11 0.99 50.88 -14.25
N LEU A 12 0.83 49.98 -15.17
CA LEU A 12 -0.22 48.96 -15.12
C LEU A 12 0.18 47.90 -14.08
N ALA A 13 -0.40 48.00 -12.87
CA ALA A 13 -0.26 46.95 -11.87
C ALA A 13 -1.08 45.72 -12.26
N LEU A 14 -0.40 44.66 -12.71
CA LEU A 14 -1.01 43.36 -12.97
C LEU A 14 -1.25 42.70 -11.61
N THR A 15 -2.46 42.79 -11.08
CA THR A 15 -2.87 42.00 -9.92
C THR A 15 -3.07 40.56 -10.35
N ALA A 16 -2.12 39.68 -9.98
CA ALA A 16 -2.27 38.25 -10.09
C ALA A 16 -3.37 37.79 -9.12
N ALA A 17 -4.58 37.57 -9.64
CA ALA A 17 -5.63 36.91 -8.89
C ALA A 17 -5.17 35.46 -8.61
N SER A 18 -4.85 35.15 -7.37
CA SER A 18 -4.60 33.79 -6.91
C SER A 18 -5.93 33.03 -7.01
N LEU A 19 -6.06 32.19 -8.04
CA LEU A 19 -7.19 31.26 -8.18
C LEU A 19 -7.00 30.19 -7.08
N ALA A 20 -7.73 30.33 -5.98
CA ALA A 20 -7.82 29.29 -4.98
C ALA A 20 -8.35 28.00 -5.64
N ALA A 21 -7.68 26.88 -5.38
CA ALA A 21 -8.12 25.58 -5.90
C ALA A 21 -9.56 25.30 -5.44
N PRO A 22 -10.45 24.79 -6.33
CA PRO A 22 -11.82 24.47 -5.94
C PRO A 22 -11.82 23.44 -4.80
N THR A 23 -12.80 23.56 -3.90
CA THR A 23 -12.93 22.70 -2.71
C THR A 23 -14.32 22.09 -2.67
N HIS A 24 -14.46 20.90 -2.06
CA HIS A 24 -15.71 20.24 -1.75
C HIS A 24 -15.84 20.09 -0.24
N THR A 25 -16.99 20.46 0.32
CA THR A 25 -17.29 20.25 1.75
C THR A 25 -18.09 18.96 1.88
N VAL A 26 -17.56 17.98 2.60
CA VAL A 26 -18.18 16.66 2.78
C VAL A 26 -19.53 16.79 3.48
N GLN A 27 -20.56 16.20 2.88
CA GLN A 27 -21.91 16.14 3.44
C GLN A 27 -22.17 14.82 4.17
N LYS A 28 -23.24 14.78 4.96
CA LYS A 28 -23.62 13.58 5.70
C LYS A 28 -23.94 12.42 4.75
N GLY A 29 -23.19 11.31 4.88
CA GLY A 29 -23.37 10.09 4.08
C GLY A 29 -22.53 10.03 2.81
N GLU A 30 -21.77 11.06 2.47
CA GLU A 30 -20.84 11.00 1.35
C GLU A 30 -19.61 10.17 1.69
N THR A 31 -19.10 9.48 0.67
CA THR A 31 -17.85 8.72 0.77
C THR A 31 -16.79 9.34 -0.13
N PHE A 32 -15.52 9.16 0.25
CA PHE A 32 -14.38 9.66 -0.53
C PHE A 32 -14.42 9.21 -2.01
N TYR A 33 -14.89 7.98 -2.24
CA TYR A 33 -15.04 7.42 -3.58
C TYR A 33 -16.15 8.13 -4.38
N GLN A 34 -17.30 8.39 -3.74
CA GLN A 34 -18.42 9.09 -4.40
C GLN A 34 -18.05 10.51 -4.79
N ILE A 35 -17.40 11.25 -3.87
CA ILE A 35 -16.91 12.61 -4.11
C ILE A 35 -15.91 12.64 -5.27
N ALA A 36 -14.93 11.71 -5.27
CA ALA A 36 -13.99 11.61 -6.39
C ALA A 36 -14.71 11.39 -7.72
N LYS A 37 -15.65 10.46 -7.77
CA LYS A 37 -16.43 10.13 -8.97
C LYS A 37 -17.28 11.31 -9.45
N GLU A 38 -17.95 12.02 -8.56
CA GLU A 38 -18.79 13.19 -8.85
C GLU A 38 -17.99 14.33 -9.50
N HIS A 39 -16.75 14.52 -9.04
CA HIS A 39 -15.84 15.52 -9.58
C HIS A 39 -14.96 15.02 -10.74
N GLY A 40 -15.26 13.84 -11.31
CA GLY A 40 -14.49 13.27 -12.43
C GLY A 40 -13.05 12.91 -12.08
N LEU A 41 -12.75 12.71 -10.80
CA LEU A 41 -11.42 12.39 -10.28
C LEU A 41 -11.30 10.89 -9.97
N THR A 42 -10.09 10.39 -10.01
CA THR A 42 -9.81 9.09 -9.39
C THR A 42 -9.65 9.26 -7.87
N PRO A 43 -10.01 8.25 -7.04
CA PRO A 43 -9.76 8.31 -5.59
C PRO A 43 -8.29 8.58 -5.26
N ALA A 44 -7.36 8.06 -6.08
CA ALA A 44 -5.93 8.31 -5.94
C ALA A 44 -5.55 9.78 -6.19
N ALA A 45 -6.16 10.43 -7.20
CA ALA A 45 -5.92 11.84 -7.50
C ALA A 45 -6.47 12.74 -6.40
N LEU A 46 -7.67 12.45 -5.90
CA LEU A 46 -8.28 13.16 -4.78
C LEU A 46 -7.46 12.98 -3.49
N GLY A 47 -6.98 11.77 -3.20
CA GLY A 47 -6.12 11.49 -2.05
C GLY A 47 -4.77 12.20 -2.12
N LYS A 48 -4.16 12.26 -3.29
CA LYS A 48 -2.90 13.00 -3.49
C LYS A 48 -3.05 14.51 -3.25
N ALA A 49 -4.22 15.07 -3.57
CA ALA A 49 -4.54 16.47 -3.31
C ALA A 49 -4.91 16.74 -1.83
N ASN A 50 -5.22 15.68 -1.06
CA ASN A 50 -5.67 15.75 0.33
C ASN A 50 -4.93 14.74 1.22
N PRO A 51 -3.60 14.82 1.34
CA PRO A 51 -2.81 13.83 2.06
C PRO A 51 -3.09 13.79 3.57
N TRP A 52 -3.75 14.82 4.09
CA TRP A 52 -4.16 14.92 5.51
C TRP A 52 -5.52 14.28 5.82
N VAL A 53 -6.28 13.87 4.80
CA VAL A 53 -7.63 13.30 4.94
C VAL A 53 -7.56 11.79 4.93
N ASN A 54 -8.23 11.15 5.91
CA ASN A 54 -8.38 9.70 5.89
C ASN A 54 -9.63 9.34 5.04
N PRO A 55 -9.47 8.68 3.88
CA PRO A 55 -10.60 8.33 3.00
C PRO A 55 -11.68 7.47 3.66
N GLN A 56 -11.35 6.75 4.74
CA GLN A 56 -12.27 5.86 5.45
C GLN A 56 -12.93 6.52 6.67
N ARG A 57 -12.55 7.78 7.00
CA ARG A 57 -13.06 8.53 8.15
C ARG A 57 -13.38 9.96 7.76
N LEU A 58 -14.22 10.12 6.74
CA LEU A 58 -14.76 11.43 6.39
C LEU A 58 -15.86 11.82 7.37
N HIS A 59 -15.80 13.08 7.82
CA HIS A 59 -16.85 13.66 8.64
C HIS A 59 -17.58 14.75 7.83
N PRO A 60 -18.88 14.90 8.03
CA PRO A 60 -19.59 16.05 7.49
C PRO A 60 -18.91 17.35 7.93
N GLY A 61 -18.59 18.23 6.97
CA GLY A 61 -17.84 19.46 7.21
C GLY A 61 -16.36 19.39 6.84
N ASP A 62 -15.80 18.23 6.58
CA ASP A 62 -14.42 18.11 6.09
C ASP A 62 -14.29 18.81 4.72
N LEU A 63 -13.19 19.57 4.54
CA LEU A 63 -12.93 20.31 3.32
C LEU A 63 -11.90 19.58 2.47
N LEU A 64 -12.32 19.10 1.29
CA LEU A 64 -11.46 18.43 0.33
C LEU A 64 -11.03 19.40 -0.79
N ARG A 65 -9.75 19.46 -1.10
CA ARG A 65 -9.22 20.16 -2.27
C ARG A 65 -9.48 19.32 -3.52
N LEU A 66 -10.06 19.95 -4.54
CA LEU A 66 -10.27 19.31 -5.83
C LEU A 66 -9.14 19.74 -6.78
N PRO A 67 -8.28 18.81 -7.26
CA PRO A 67 -7.25 19.16 -8.21
C PRO A 67 -7.91 19.62 -9.52
N THR A 68 -7.58 20.83 -9.98
CA THR A 68 -7.94 21.32 -11.30
C THR A 68 -7.11 20.55 -12.33
N SER A 69 -7.77 19.59 -12.99
CA SER A 69 -7.31 18.81 -14.15
C SER A 69 -5.88 18.29 -14.13
N VAL A 70 -5.75 16.98 -13.94
CA VAL A 70 -4.60 16.25 -14.51
C VAL A 70 -4.87 16.15 -16.02
N PRO A 71 -3.94 16.57 -16.92
CA PRO A 71 -4.09 16.25 -18.32
C PRO A 71 -4.06 14.73 -18.47
N SER A 72 -5.20 14.17 -18.86
CA SER A 72 -5.28 12.80 -19.36
C SER A 72 -4.32 12.71 -20.56
N PRO A 73 -3.46 11.68 -20.67
CA PRO A 73 -2.70 11.49 -21.90
C PRO A 73 -3.70 11.37 -23.05
N SER A 74 -3.63 12.33 -23.98
CA SER A 74 -4.43 12.35 -25.18
C SER A 74 -4.20 11.05 -25.95
N PRO A 75 -5.23 10.26 -26.26
CA PRO A 75 -5.07 9.15 -27.17
C PRO A 75 -4.83 9.72 -28.55
N ALA A 76 -3.73 9.27 -29.17
CA ALA A 76 -3.48 9.49 -30.61
C ALA A 76 -4.73 9.03 -31.40
N PRO A 77 -5.05 9.69 -32.55
CA PRO A 77 -6.26 9.42 -33.27
C PRO A 77 -6.25 8.00 -33.81
N ALA A 78 -7.03 7.13 -33.20
CA ALA A 78 -7.33 5.81 -33.72
C ALA A 78 -8.31 5.97 -34.89
N LYS A 79 -7.89 5.44 -36.05
CA LYS A 79 -8.73 5.29 -37.23
C LYS A 79 -10.04 4.62 -36.81
N SER A 80 -11.14 5.26 -37.16
CA SER A 80 -12.49 4.76 -37.00
C SER A 80 -12.66 3.36 -37.62
N ALA A 81 -12.84 2.37 -36.75
CA ALA A 81 -13.35 1.07 -37.15
C ALA A 81 -14.88 1.08 -36.98
N PRO A 82 -15.63 0.37 -37.83
CA PRO A 82 -17.08 0.43 -37.89
C PRO A 82 -17.71 -0.10 -36.59
N THR A 83 -18.70 0.63 -36.09
CA THR A 83 -19.54 0.25 -34.96
C THR A 83 -20.35 -0.99 -35.28
N THR A 84 -19.88 -2.12 -34.79
CA THR A 84 -20.66 -3.37 -34.72
C THR A 84 -21.43 -3.39 -33.39
N PRO A 85 -22.67 -3.82 -33.33
CA PRO A 85 -23.44 -3.88 -32.09
C PRO A 85 -22.72 -4.76 -31.06
N THR A 86 -22.58 -4.25 -29.85
CA THR A 86 -21.87 -4.89 -28.74
C THR A 86 -22.52 -6.22 -28.38
N GLN A 87 -22.07 -7.31 -28.97
CA GLN A 87 -22.42 -8.65 -28.53
C GLN A 87 -21.79 -8.93 -27.17
N PRO A 88 -22.48 -9.65 -26.27
CA PRO A 88 -21.90 -10.04 -25.00
C PRO A 88 -20.61 -10.85 -25.24
N ALA A 89 -19.56 -10.55 -24.50
CA ALA A 89 -18.27 -11.24 -24.64
C ALA A 89 -18.32 -12.74 -24.28
N TRP A 90 -19.45 -13.21 -23.77
CA TRP A 90 -19.67 -14.59 -23.35
C TRP A 90 -21.16 -14.95 -23.33
N VAL A 91 -21.48 -16.25 -23.36
CA VAL A 91 -22.83 -16.81 -23.23
C VAL A 91 -22.81 -17.96 -22.22
N LYS A 92 -23.85 -18.08 -21.39
CA LYS A 92 -24.03 -19.23 -20.49
C LYS A 92 -24.76 -20.34 -21.27
N ILE A 93 -24.14 -21.52 -21.32
CA ILE A 93 -24.68 -22.68 -22.03
C ILE A 93 -25.95 -23.18 -21.33
N GLN A 94 -27.05 -23.29 -22.10
CA GLN A 94 -28.34 -23.78 -21.62
C GLN A 94 -28.64 -25.19 -22.19
N LYS A 95 -29.65 -25.82 -21.62
CA LYS A 95 -30.12 -27.13 -22.12
C LYS A 95 -30.59 -26.99 -23.59
N GLY A 96 -30.03 -27.80 -24.47
CA GLY A 96 -30.35 -27.79 -25.92
C GLY A 96 -29.48 -26.81 -26.72
N ASP A 97 -28.47 -26.20 -26.15
CA ASP A 97 -27.49 -25.44 -26.90
C ASP A 97 -26.45 -26.35 -27.54
N THR A 98 -26.10 -26.00 -28.77
CA THR A 98 -25.00 -26.63 -29.53
C THR A 98 -24.09 -25.52 -30.08
N LEU A 99 -22.82 -25.87 -30.36
CA LEU A 99 -21.90 -24.92 -30.99
C LEU A 99 -22.45 -24.30 -32.28
N SER A 100 -23.14 -25.15 -33.09
CA SER A 100 -23.77 -24.70 -34.34
C SER A 100 -24.93 -23.70 -34.12
N LYS A 101 -25.71 -23.86 -33.04
CA LYS A 101 -26.77 -22.94 -32.67
C LYS A 101 -26.21 -21.62 -32.18
N ILE A 102 -25.22 -21.68 -31.28
CA ILE A 102 -24.55 -20.48 -30.73
C ILE A 102 -23.82 -19.74 -31.86
N SER A 103 -23.12 -20.45 -32.73
CA SER A 103 -22.44 -19.85 -33.90
C SER A 103 -23.41 -19.05 -34.79
N ARG A 104 -24.58 -19.63 -35.09
CA ARG A 104 -25.61 -18.94 -35.89
C ARG A 104 -26.18 -17.71 -35.20
N GLN A 105 -26.36 -17.76 -33.86
CA GLN A 105 -26.92 -16.66 -33.08
C GLN A 105 -25.94 -15.54 -32.85
N THR A 106 -24.64 -15.85 -32.77
CA THR A 106 -23.62 -14.88 -32.40
C THR A 106 -22.73 -14.45 -33.58
N GLY A 107 -22.83 -15.15 -34.73
CA GLY A 107 -21.95 -14.90 -35.88
C GLY A 107 -20.51 -15.35 -35.69
N VAL A 108 -20.17 -15.96 -34.55
CA VAL A 108 -18.83 -16.49 -34.27
C VAL A 108 -18.69 -17.87 -34.86
N SER A 109 -17.61 -18.16 -35.59
CA SER A 109 -17.39 -19.47 -36.22
C SER A 109 -17.25 -20.57 -35.17
N ILE A 110 -17.69 -21.79 -35.49
CA ILE A 110 -17.55 -22.97 -34.61
C ILE A 110 -16.07 -23.21 -34.29
N GLU A 111 -15.19 -22.97 -35.23
CA GLU A 111 -13.74 -23.13 -35.07
C GLU A 111 -13.20 -22.13 -34.06
N ASP A 112 -13.61 -20.87 -34.12
CA ASP A 112 -13.23 -19.84 -33.13
C ASP A 112 -13.81 -20.13 -31.76
N LEU A 113 -15.08 -20.55 -31.68
CA LEU A 113 -15.69 -20.95 -30.42
C LEU A 113 -14.90 -22.10 -29.77
N ARG A 114 -14.48 -23.09 -30.55
CA ARG A 114 -13.63 -24.18 -30.03
C ARG A 114 -12.27 -23.68 -29.58
N ARG A 115 -11.59 -22.93 -30.43
CA ARG A 115 -10.26 -22.39 -30.18
C ARG A 115 -10.22 -21.49 -28.92
N TRP A 116 -11.18 -20.57 -28.80
CA TRP A 116 -11.22 -19.64 -27.67
C TRP A 116 -11.61 -20.27 -26.35
N ASN A 117 -12.27 -21.42 -26.37
CA ASN A 117 -12.73 -22.14 -25.19
C ASN A 117 -12.00 -23.47 -24.95
N GLN A 118 -10.93 -23.75 -25.71
CA GLN A 118 -10.09 -24.96 -25.60
C GLN A 118 -10.94 -26.28 -25.65
N LEU A 119 -11.96 -26.28 -26.53
CA LEU A 119 -12.81 -27.43 -26.69
C LEU A 119 -12.16 -28.44 -27.66
N SER A 120 -11.97 -29.67 -27.22
CA SER A 120 -11.44 -30.75 -28.04
C SER A 120 -12.48 -31.30 -29.04
N ASP A 121 -13.75 -31.17 -28.70
CA ASP A 121 -14.89 -31.65 -29.50
C ASP A 121 -16.04 -30.62 -29.49
N ASN A 122 -17.21 -30.99 -29.99
CA ASN A 122 -18.39 -30.13 -30.06
C ASN A 122 -19.28 -30.22 -28.82
N SER A 123 -18.87 -30.92 -27.78
CA SER A 123 -19.65 -31.13 -26.56
C SER A 123 -19.68 -29.88 -25.69
N LEU A 124 -20.87 -29.50 -25.26
CA LEU A 124 -21.08 -28.33 -24.39
C LEU A 124 -21.64 -28.82 -23.05
N SER A 125 -21.06 -28.34 -21.95
CA SER A 125 -21.57 -28.60 -20.61
C SER A 125 -22.56 -27.53 -20.20
N ILE A 126 -23.80 -27.89 -19.87
CA ILE A 126 -24.83 -26.99 -19.40
C ILE A 126 -24.34 -26.22 -18.15
N GLY A 127 -24.60 -24.92 -18.13
CA GLY A 127 -24.22 -24.03 -17.03
C GLY A 127 -22.82 -23.42 -17.14
N LYS A 128 -21.93 -23.95 -18.00
CA LYS A 128 -20.64 -23.35 -18.27
C LYS A 128 -20.76 -22.08 -19.12
N ILE A 129 -19.75 -21.22 -19.01
CA ILE A 129 -19.64 -19.99 -19.78
C ILE A 129 -18.81 -20.27 -21.04
N LEU A 130 -19.35 -19.92 -22.20
CA LEU A 130 -18.66 -19.98 -23.50
C LEU A 130 -18.25 -18.57 -23.93
N ARG A 131 -16.97 -18.34 -24.19
CA ARG A 131 -16.43 -17.09 -24.71
C ARG A 131 -16.80 -16.92 -26.18
N LEU A 132 -17.23 -15.71 -26.53
CA LEU A 132 -17.62 -15.30 -27.88
C LEU A 132 -16.61 -14.33 -28.52
N SER A 133 -15.49 -14.06 -27.85
CA SER A 133 -14.39 -13.22 -28.35
C SER A 133 -13.05 -13.92 -28.13
N PRO A 134 -12.02 -13.60 -28.94
CA PRO A 134 -10.70 -14.15 -28.71
C PRO A 134 -10.26 -13.87 -27.29
N PRO A 135 -9.57 -14.82 -26.59
CA PRO A 135 -8.91 -14.50 -25.35
C PRO A 135 -8.01 -13.29 -25.63
N ALA A 136 -8.03 -12.31 -24.73
CA ALA A 136 -7.07 -11.22 -24.82
C ALA A 136 -5.69 -11.85 -25.05
N PRO A 137 -4.89 -11.34 -26.00
CA PRO A 137 -3.54 -11.86 -26.18
C PRO A 137 -2.92 -11.91 -24.79
N ALA A 138 -2.39 -13.10 -24.45
CA ALA A 138 -1.65 -13.25 -23.19
C ALA A 138 -0.70 -12.04 -23.15
N PRO A 139 -0.71 -11.26 -22.06
CA PRO A 139 0.22 -10.15 -21.99
C PRO A 139 1.58 -10.75 -22.39
N LYS A 140 2.19 -10.22 -23.45
CA LYS A 140 3.58 -10.59 -23.77
C LYS A 140 4.28 -10.58 -22.43
N PRO A 141 5.07 -11.61 -22.07
CA PRO A 141 5.80 -11.57 -20.82
C PRO A 141 6.48 -10.20 -20.81
N THR A 142 5.93 -9.28 -20.05
CA THR A 142 6.57 -8.01 -19.80
C THR A 142 7.93 -8.45 -19.31
N PRO A 143 9.04 -7.99 -19.90
CA PRO A 143 10.35 -8.28 -19.34
C PRO A 143 10.19 -8.04 -17.86
N ALA A 144 10.48 -9.06 -17.04
CA ALA A 144 10.31 -8.95 -15.59
C ALA A 144 10.89 -7.58 -15.24
N PRO A 145 10.14 -6.71 -14.54
CA PRO A 145 10.65 -5.37 -14.25
C PRO A 145 12.07 -5.60 -13.73
N PRO A 146 13.07 -4.84 -14.19
CA PRO A 146 14.45 -5.04 -13.77
C PRO A 146 14.39 -5.19 -12.27
N ALA A 147 14.96 -6.29 -11.73
CA ALA A 147 14.92 -6.60 -10.32
C ALA A 147 15.19 -5.28 -9.62
N PRO A 148 14.29 -4.80 -8.73
CA PRO A 148 14.44 -3.48 -8.15
C PRO A 148 15.88 -3.40 -7.67
N PRO A 149 16.62 -2.32 -7.92
CA PRO A 149 17.99 -2.21 -7.48
C PRO A 149 17.97 -2.68 -6.04
N LYS A 150 18.89 -3.57 -5.63
CA LYS A 150 18.94 -4.14 -4.28
C LYS A 150 19.10 -2.97 -3.30
N THR A 151 18.01 -2.26 -3.08
CA THR A 151 17.96 -1.10 -2.21
C THR A 151 17.93 -1.70 -0.83
N SER A 152 19.08 -1.71 -0.17
CA SER A 152 19.15 -2.16 1.22
C SER A 152 18.29 -1.24 2.08
N PHE A 153 17.35 -1.80 2.81
CA PHE A 153 16.51 -1.08 3.76
C PHE A 153 17.28 -0.72 5.04
N VAL A 154 18.27 -1.53 5.39
CA VAL A 154 19.16 -1.30 6.55
C VAL A 154 20.21 -0.24 6.27
N SER A 155 20.71 -0.14 5.04
CA SER A 155 21.81 0.76 4.69
C SER A 155 21.59 2.23 5.14
N PRO A 156 20.41 2.84 4.96
CA PRO A 156 20.17 4.24 5.39
C PRO A 156 20.28 4.46 6.90
N VAL A 157 19.96 3.44 7.70
CA VAL A 157 19.92 3.51 9.18
C VAL A 157 21.04 2.70 9.84
N ARG A 158 21.93 2.12 9.05
CA ARG A 158 22.98 1.23 9.52
C ARG A 158 23.81 1.83 10.66
N ARG A 159 24.25 3.07 10.51
CA ARG A 159 25.03 3.76 11.56
C ARG A 159 24.27 3.89 12.89
N GLN A 160 22.94 4.11 12.82
CA GLN A 160 22.11 4.18 14.03
C GLN A 160 21.94 2.81 14.67
N ILE A 161 21.83 1.74 13.87
CA ILE A 161 21.78 0.38 14.40
C ILE A 161 23.13 0.00 15.01
N ASP A 162 24.22 0.28 14.31
CA ASP A 162 25.58 -0.06 14.74
C ASP A 162 26.06 0.73 15.96
N SER A 163 25.44 1.88 16.27
CA SER A 163 25.83 2.66 17.47
C SER A 163 25.64 1.92 18.80
N ALA A 164 24.81 0.89 18.83
CA ALA A 164 24.61 0.05 20.00
C ALA A 164 25.53 -1.19 20.04
N ARG A 165 26.44 -1.36 19.08
CA ARG A 165 27.22 -2.60 18.90
C ARG A 165 28.05 -2.99 20.10
N ASP A 166 28.66 -2.03 20.76
CA ASP A 166 29.57 -2.28 21.86
C ASP A 166 28.84 -2.49 23.21
N ASP A 167 27.57 -2.11 23.28
CA ASP A 167 26.72 -2.17 24.47
C ASP A 167 25.52 -3.13 24.30
N LEU A 168 25.58 -4.06 23.35
CA LEU A 168 24.48 -4.97 23.06
C LEU A 168 24.07 -5.81 24.27
N ARG A 169 22.75 -5.78 24.57
CA ARG A 169 22.15 -6.69 25.55
C ARG A 169 22.11 -8.12 24.99
N ASP A 170 21.98 -9.08 25.89
CA ASP A 170 21.74 -10.50 25.55
C ASP A 170 20.29 -10.71 25.08
N TRP A 171 20.02 -10.25 23.85
CA TRP A 171 18.72 -10.43 23.24
C TRP A 171 18.51 -11.88 22.81
N GLU A 172 17.36 -12.48 23.17
CA GLU A 172 17.01 -13.85 22.81
C GLU A 172 15.95 -13.91 21.71
N TYR A 173 15.12 -12.87 21.61
CA TYR A 173 13.99 -12.84 20.68
C TYR A 173 13.95 -11.56 19.84
N ILE A 174 13.46 -11.72 18.61
CA ILE A 174 12.94 -10.64 17.79
C ILE A 174 11.45 -10.88 17.67
N VAL A 175 10.64 -9.93 18.12
CA VAL A 175 9.18 -10.04 18.14
C VAL A 175 8.56 -9.03 17.19
N VAL A 176 7.77 -9.55 16.26
CA VAL A 176 7.08 -8.72 15.25
C VAL A 176 5.66 -8.39 15.68
N HIS A 177 5.31 -7.11 15.47
CA HIS A 177 4.02 -6.51 15.74
C HIS A 177 3.48 -5.80 14.51
N HIS A 178 2.18 -5.51 14.52
CA HIS A 178 1.60 -4.47 13.70
C HIS A 178 1.11 -3.31 14.59
N SER A 179 0.97 -2.13 14.00
CA SER A 179 0.45 -0.97 14.73
C SER A 179 -1.07 -1.04 14.96
N GLY A 180 -1.79 -1.85 14.18
CA GLY A 180 -3.27 -1.88 14.18
C GLY A 180 -3.89 -0.58 13.63
N THR A 181 -3.10 0.26 12.93
CA THR A 181 -3.51 1.56 12.40
C THR A 181 -3.14 1.68 10.93
N GLY A 182 -3.84 2.51 10.17
CA GLY A 182 -3.54 2.73 8.75
C GLY A 182 -2.27 3.54 8.50
N GLY A 183 -1.77 4.27 9.49
CA GLY A 183 -0.57 5.11 9.41
C GLY A 183 0.17 5.18 10.73
N GLY A 184 1.30 5.85 10.73
CA GLY A 184 2.16 6.05 11.90
C GLY A 184 3.65 6.04 11.55
N ASN A 185 4.46 6.41 12.50
CA ASN A 185 5.93 6.35 12.46
C ASN A 185 6.49 6.34 13.88
N ALA A 186 7.80 6.20 14.03
CA ALA A 186 8.44 6.12 15.34
C ALA A 186 8.12 7.34 16.22
N ARG A 187 8.10 8.54 15.65
CA ARG A 187 7.80 9.78 16.38
C ARG A 187 6.34 9.83 16.88
N ILE A 188 5.38 9.41 16.03
CA ILE A 188 3.96 9.36 16.39
C ILE A 188 3.74 8.33 17.50
N PHE A 189 4.34 7.14 17.38
CA PHE A 189 4.22 6.10 18.40
C PHE A 189 4.92 6.47 19.70
N ASP A 190 6.02 7.19 19.65
CA ASP A 190 6.72 7.70 20.83
C ASP A 190 5.83 8.66 21.63
N ALA A 191 5.23 9.64 20.95
CA ALA A 191 4.29 10.59 21.56
C ALA A 191 3.08 9.85 22.17
N TYR A 192 2.46 8.95 21.40
CA TYR A 192 1.30 8.18 21.85
C TYR A 192 1.57 7.33 23.09
N HIS A 193 2.73 6.66 23.15
CA HIS A 193 3.09 5.83 24.29
C HIS A 193 3.44 6.66 25.52
N LYS A 194 4.10 7.82 25.35
CA LYS A 194 4.34 8.77 26.45
C LYS A 194 3.06 9.29 27.08
N GLU A 195 2.06 9.66 26.28
CA GLU A 195 0.75 10.08 26.76
C GLU A 195 0.05 8.99 27.59
N ARG A 196 0.40 7.71 27.36
CA ARG A 196 -0.10 6.56 28.12
C ARG A 196 0.77 6.15 29.30
N GLY A 197 1.72 7.00 29.70
CA GLY A 197 2.55 6.80 30.88
C GLY A 197 3.77 5.91 30.67
N MET A 198 4.17 5.63 29.43
CA MET A 198 5.43 4.91 29.16
C MET A 198 6.61 5.86 29.27
N GLU A 199 7.35 5.82 30.36
CA GLU A 199 8.47 6.72 30.66
C GLU A 199 9.55 6.72 29.55
N ASN A 200 9.84 5.54 28.98
CA ASN A 200 10.80 5.41 27.91
C ASN A 200 10.22 5.61 26.49
N GLY A 201 9.02 6.16 26.39
CA GLY A 201 8.36 6.45 25.12
C GLY A 201 7.97 5.22 24.32
N MET A 202 8.29 5.21 23.03
CA MET A 202 7.89 4.14 22.09
C MET A 202 8.22 2.75 22.63
N ALA A 203 7.21 1.86 22.64
CA ALA A 203 7.33 0.49 23.16
C ALA A 203 8.31 -0.40 22.38
N TYR A 204 8.50 -0.10 21.09
CA TYR A 204 9.27 -0.89 20.13
C TYR A 204 10.72 -0.39 20.01
N HIS A 205 11.60 -1.27 19.53
CA HIS A 205 12.98 -0.93 19.19
C HIS A 205 13.10 -0.40 17.76
N PHE A 206 12.24 -0.88 16.86
CA PHE A 206 12.19 -0.48 15.46
C PHE A 206 10.75 -0.30 14.97
N VAL A 207 10.58 0.56 13.99
CA VAL A 207 9.34 0.72 13.23
C VAL A 207 9.65 0.56 11.75
N ILE A 208 8.76 -0.08 10.99
CA ILE A 208 8.86 -0.22 9.54
C ILE A 208 7.62 0.44 8.91
N GLY A 209 7.85 1.52 8.18
CA GLY A 209 6.83 2.35 7.56
C GLY A 209 6.11 1.68 6.39
N ASN A 210 4.90 2.16 6.11
CA ASN A 210 4.04 1.67 5.02
C ASN A 210 3.80 2.72 3.92
N GLY A 211 4.59 3.78 3.87
CA GLY A 211 4.43 4.84 2.87
C GLY A 211 3.45 5.96 3.27
N SER A 212 2.81 5.89 4.45
CA SER A 212 1.89 6.94 4.93
C SER A 212 2.63 8.10 5.62
N ASP A 213 3.13 7.87 6.83
CA ASP A 213 3.82 8.87 7.66
C ASP A 213 5.35 8.69 7.68
N SER A 214 5.84 7.63 7.09
CA SER A 214 7.24 7.36 6.74
C SER A 214 7.30 6.55 5.46
N GLY A 215 8.48 6.43 4.83
CA GLY A 215 8.62 5.72 3.56
C GLY A 215 8.19 4.25 3.62
N ASP A 216 7.67 3.71 2.53
CA ASP A 216 7.30 2.31 2.43
C ASP A 216 8.55 1.40 2.57
N GLY A 217 8.53 0.52 3.58
CA GLY A 217 9.68 -0.27 3.99
C GLY A 217 10.78 0.52 4.71
N GLN A 218 10.59 1.80 5.00
CA GLN A 218 11.56 2.60 5.75
C GLN A 218 11.70 2.07 7.18
N ILE A 219 12.92 1.75 7.57
CA ILE A 219 13.24 1.36 8.95
C ILE A 219 13.54 2.60 9.76
N GLU A 220 12.91 2.71 10.92
CA GLU A 220 13.15 3.76 11.91
C GLU A 220 13.66 3.14 13.20
N VAL A 221 14.77 3.69 13.71
CA VAL A 221 15.45 3.18 14.91
C VAL A 221 14.95 3.92 16.14
N GLY A 222 14.37 3.17 17.08
CA GLY A 222 13.84 3.71 18.33
C GLY A 222 14.93 3.95 19.39
N GLN A 223 14.62 4.84 20.34
CA GLN A 223 15.54 5.14 21.46
C GLN A 223 15.83 3.92 22.32
N ARG A 224 14.90 2.94 22.40
CA ARG A 224 15.13 1.68 23.15
C ARG A 224 16.28 0.86 22.55
N TRP A 225 16.39 0.84 21.23
CA TRP A 225 17.54 0.21 20.56
C TRP A 225 18.85 0.97 20.83
N ILE A 226 18.83 2.29 20.61
CA ILE A 226 20.04 3.12 20.77
C ILE A 226 20.59 3.06 22.19
N LYS A 227 19.73 3.05 23.20
CA LYS A 227 20.09 2.99 24.62
C LYS A 227 20.18 1.58 25.18
N GLN A 228 19.92 0.57 24.39
CA GLN A 228 19.88 -0.83 24.80
C GLN A 228 19.04 -1.06 26.06
N ILE A 229 17.84 -0.53 26.09
CA ILE A 229 16.86 -0.72 27.18
C ILE A 229 15.74 -1.64 26.76
N GLN A 230 15.14 -2.31 27.74
CA GLN A 230 14.06 -3.26 27.54
C GLN A 230 12.90 -2.69 26.71
N GLY A 231 12.17 -3.58 26.03
CA GLY A 231 10.93 -3.24 25.32
C GLY A 231 9.79 -2.86 26.27
N GLY A 232 8.65 -2.53 25.68
CA GLY A 232 7.39 -2.34 26.38
C GLY A 232 6.24 -2.88 25.54
N HIS A 233 6.52 -3.87 24.68
CA HIS A 233 5.63 -4.36 23.63
C HIS A 233 5.00 -5.73 23.94
N LEU A 234 5.39 -6.38 25.06
CA LEU A 234 4.84 -7.64 25.54
C LEU A 234 4.17 -7.45 26.89
N ALA A 235 3.21 -8.35 27.20
CA ALA A 235 2.53 -8.33 28.51
C ALA A 235 3.42 -8.78 29.66
N SER A 236 4.50 -9.52 29.39
CA SER A 236 5.47 -9.96 30.38
C SER A 236 6.68 -9.03 30.40
N GLU A 237 7.01 -8.50 31.58
CA GLU A 237 8.17 -7.64 31.78
C GLU A 237 9.47 -8.39 31.55
N SER A 238 9.59 -9.61 32.05
CA SER A 238 10.76 -10.45 31.84
C SER A 238 11.02 -10.79 30.35
N LEU A 239 9.96 -10.95 29.57
CA LEU A 239 10.12 -11.11 28.11
C LEU A 239 10.51 -9.81 27.43
N ASN A 240 10.03 -8.66 27.90
CA ASN A 240 10.47 -7.36 27.37
C ASN A 240 11.97 -7.10 27.57
N GLU A 241 12.56 -7.67 28.63
CA GLU A 241 14.00 -7.51 28.88
C GLU A 241 14.90 -8.21 27.87
N ILE A 242 14.41 -9.29 27.25
CA ILE A 242 15.20 -10.13 26.32
C ILE A 242 14.66 -10.14 24.89
N ALA A 243 13.67 -9.29 24.58
CA ALA A 243 13.01 -9.27 23.28
C ALA A 243 13.11 -7.91 22.57
N ILE A 244 13.63 -7.94 21.36
CA ILE A 244 13.63 -6.81 20.42
C ILE A 244 12.25 -6.70 19.79
N GLY A 245 11.53 -5.60 19.97
CA GLY A 245 10.23 -5.36 19.31
C GLY A 245 10.39 -4.62 17.98
N ILE A 246 9.79 -5.17 16.93
CA ILE A 246 9.71 -4.54 15.60
C ILE A 246 8.23 -4.34 15.28
N CYS A 247 7.79 -3.10 15.04
CA CYS A 247 6.43 -2.76 14.67
C CYS A 247 6.33 -2.39 13.19
N LEU A 248 5.55 -3.14 12.40
CA LEU A 248 5.18 -2.74 11.06
C LEU A 248 3.93 -1.87 11.12
N VAL A 249 3.98 -0.73 10.43
CA VAL A 249 2.82 0.16 10.34
C VAL A 249 1.76 -0.47 9.45
N GLY A 250 0.57 -0.68 9.98
CA GLY A 250 -0.55 -1.30 9.25
C GLY A 250 -1.51 -2.04 10.18
N ASP A 251 -2.69 -2.38 9.67
CA ASP A 251 -3.64 -3.29 10.32
C ASP A 251 -3.76 -4.59 9.50
N PHE A 252 -2.93 -5.55 9.84
CA PHE A 252 -2.87 -6.83 9.11
C PHE A 252 -3.96 -7.83 9.53
N SER A 253 -4.95 -7.37 10.28
CA SER A 253 -6.21 -8.07 10.40
C SER A 253 -7.13 -7.83 9.20
N HIS A 254 -6.90 -6.74 8.43
CA HIS A 254 -7.72 -6.32 7.30
C HIS A 254 -7.00 -6.33 5.95
N HIS A 255 -5.68 -6.18 5.93
CA HIS A 255 -4.87 -6.25 4.70
C HIS A 255 -3.52 -6.92 4.97
N GLN A 256 -2.82 -7.31 3.94
CA GLN A 256 -1.44 -7.81 4.06
C GLN A 256 -0.45 -6.65 4.21
N PRO A 257 0.70 -6.88 4.86
CA PRO A 257 1.80 -5.93 4.80
C PRO A 257 2.27 -5.76 3.35
N ASP A 258 2.80 -4.57 3.05
CA ASP A 258 3.38 -4.32 1.74
C ASP A 258 4.62 -5.22 1.52
N PRO A 259 4.89 -5.66 0.27
CA PRO A 259 6.09 -6.42 -0.06
C PRO A 259 7.39 -5.75 0.38
N ARG A 260 7.46 -4.41 0.38
CA ARG A 260 8.64 -3.68 0.85
C ARG A 260 8.78 -3.73 2.37
N GLN A 261 7.66 -3.68 3.12
CA GLN A 261 7.68 -3.87 4.57
C GLN A 261 8.18 -5.27 4.96
N THR A 262 7.72 -6.31 4.26
CA THR A 262 8.19 -7.68 4.52
C THR A 262 9.65 -7.88 4.16
N ALA A 263 10.11 -7.29 3.06
CA ALA A 263 11.53 -7.33 2.67
C ALA A 263 12.41 -6.59 3.68
N ALA A 264 11.99 -5.41 4.15
CA ALA A 264 12.68 -4.64 5.17
C ALA A 264 12.77 -5.39 6.51
N LEU A 265 11.67 -6.06 6.90
CA LEU A 265 11.66 -6.90 8.11
C LEU A 265 12.69 -8.03 8.00
N ILE A 266 12.70 -8.76 6.90
CA ILE A 266 13.64 -9.88 6.68
C ILE A 266 15.09 -9.37 6.74
N GLU A 267 15.40 -8.29 6.02
CA GLU A 267 16.74 -7.71 6.01
C GLU A 267 17.17 -7.24 7.41
N LEU A 268 16.28 -6.56 8.14
CA LEU A 268 16.57 -6.10 9.50
C LEU A 268 16.83 -7.27 10.45
N VAL A 269 16.00 -8.30 10.44
CA VAL A 269 16.18 -9.50 11.30
C VAL A 269 17.51 -10.19 11.00
N GLN A 270 17.84 -10.38 9.72
CA GLN A 270 19.11 -10.97 9.31
C GLN A 270 20.30 -10.11 9.76
N TYR A 271 20.21 -8.80 9.63
CA TYR A 271 21.24 -7.86 10.06
C TYR A 271 21.47 -7.89 11.58
N LEU A 272 20.39 -7.88 12.37
CA LEU A 272 20.46 -7.95 13.83
C LEU A 272 21.08 -9.28 14.31
N ARG A 273 20.76 -10.39 13.66
CA ARG A 273 21.38 -11.70 13.92
C ARG A 273 22.88 -11.70 13.64
N GLN A 274 23.31 -11.11 12.53
CA GLN A 274 24.73 -10.97 12.19
C GLN A 274 25.49 -10.09 13.20
N MET A 275 24.83 -9.02 13.65
CA MET A 275 25.42 -8.07 14.58
C MET A 275 25.66 -8.68 15.96
N GLN A 276 24.75 -9.50 16.45
CA GLN A 276 24.84 -10.13 17.76
C GLN A 276 25.77 -11.36 17.79
N SER A 277 26.23 -11.82 16.63
CA SER A 277 27.06 -13.06 16.52
C SER A 277 26.41 -14.28 17.21
N SER A 278 25.12 -14.23 17.43
CA SER A 278 24.36 -15.24 18.15
C SER A 278 23.39 -15.96 17.21
N PRO A 279 23.58 -17.27 16.99
CA PRO A 279 22.59 -18.08 16.27
C PRO A 279 21.29 -18.27 17.07
N ARG A 280 21.22 -17.71 18.29
CA ARG A 280 20.15 -17.95 19.25
C ARG A 280 19.03 -16.91 19.19
N LEU A 281 19.16 -15.82 18.43
CA LEU A 281 18.15 -14.78 18.34
C LEU A 281 16.92 -15.31 17.56
N LYS A 282 15.91 -15.77 18.28
CA LYS A 282 14.72 -16.44 17.75
C LYS A 282 13.72 -15.41 17.23
N PHE A 283 13.23 -15.61 16.02
CA PHE A 283 12.12 -14.82 15.49
C PHE A 283 10.79 -15.34 16.03
N ARG A 284 9.90 -14.43 16.47
CA ARG A 284 8.54 -14.75 16.95
C ARG A 284 7.54 -13.69 16.53
N LEU A 285 6.31 -14.10 16.32
CA LEU A 285 5.19 -13.18 16.24
C LEU A 285 4.68 -12.85 17.65
N HIS A 286 4.11 -11.67 17.83
CA HIS A 286 3.58 -11.26 19.14
C HIS A 286 2.64 -12.32 19.74
N ARG A 287 1.70 -12.87 18.94
CA ARG A 287 0.76 -13.91 19.38
C ARG A 287 1.39 -15.23 19.80
N GLU A 288 2.64 -15.50 19.40
CA GLU A 288 3.33 -16.76 19.68
C GLU A 288 4.08 -16.75 21.03
N ILE A 289 4.44 -15.57 21.50
CA ILE A 289 5.27 -15.43 22.70
C ILE A 289 4.57 -14.66 23.82
N ASN A 290 3.54 -13.87 23.52
CA ASN A 290 2.88 -13.05 24.50
C ASN A 290 2.14 -13.91 25.55
N THR A 291 2.25 -13.57 26.82
CA THR A 291 1.56 -14.28 27.92
C THR A 291 0.06 -14.01 27.98
N LYS A 292 -0.41 -12.97 27.29
CA LYS A 292 -1.84 -12.67 27.13
C LYS A 292 -2.25 -12.92 25.67
N PRO A 293 -3.43 -13.51 25.41
CA PRO A 293 -3.91 -13.72 24.05
C PRO A 293 -3.93 -12.44 23.23
N THR A 294 -3.44 -12.52 21.98
CA THR A 294 -3.47 -11.42 21.02
C THR A 294 -3.48 -11.97 19.60
N GLU A 295 -4.11 -11.28 18.67
CA GLU A 295 -4.06 -11.61 17.23
C GLU A 295 -2.90 -10.95 16.50
N CYS A 296 -2.17 -10.05 17.19
CA CYS A 296 -1.02 -9.35 16.59
C CYS A 296 0.05 -10.33 16.08
N PRO A 297 0.58 -10.13 14.89
CA PRO A 297 0.47 -8.99 13.99
C PRO A 297 -0.73 -9.02 13.02
N GLY A 298 -1.77 -9.80 13.28
CA GLY A 298 -2.99 -9.89 12.48
C GLY A 298 -3.04 -11.15 11.61
N LYS A 299 -4.27 -11.58 11.25
CA LYS A 299 -4.53 -12.85 10.55
C LYS A 299 -4.01 -12.90 9.12
N LEU A 300 -3.86 -11.73 8.46
CA LEU A 300 -3.37 -11.62 7.08
C LEU A 300 -1.85 -11.41 7.00
N PHE A 301 -1.16 -11.34 8.15
CA PHE A 301 0.29 -11.34 8.15
C PHE A 301 0.82 -12.68 7.61
N PRO A 302 1.78 -12.70 6.66
CA PRO A 302 2.24 -13.92 5.98
C PRO A 302 3.16 -14.77 6.85
N SER A 303 2.66 -15.22 8.00
CA SER A 303 3.42 -15.87 9.08
C SER A 303 4.23 -17.07 8.61
N ALA A 304 3.60 -18.03 7.93
CA ALA A 304 4.28 -19.24 7.48
C ALA A 304 5.47 -18.94 6.56
N LYS A 305 5.29 -18.03 5.61
CA LYS A 305 6.34 -17.63 4.67
C LYS A 305 7.50 -16.91 5.39
N ILE A 306 7.20 -16.07 6.37
CA ILE A 306 8.23 -15.34 7.12
C ILE A 306 9.01 -16.29 8.02
N HIS A 307 8.34 -17.25 8.67
CA HIS A 307 9.03 -18.31 9.44
C HIS A 307 9.90 -19.20 8.55
N GLU A 308 9.42 -19.60 7.38
CA GLU A 308 10.23 -20.39 6.41
C GLU A 308 11.55 -19.68 6.05
N ILE A 309 11.56 -18.35 6.02
CA ILE A 309 12.76 -17.56 5.67
C ILE A 309 13.64 -17.29 6.89
N LEU A 310 13.04 -17.14 8.08
CA LEU A 310 13.74 -16.62 9.26
C LEU A 310 14.01 -17.69 10.35
N ASP A 311 13.46 -18.87 10.32
CA ASP A 311 13.78 -19.97 11.25
C ASP A 311 14.72 -20.99 10.63
#